data_b18a2576a08760289d06981f55d84eb2
#
_entry.id   b18a2576a08760289d06981f55d84eb2
#
_cell.length_a   1.000
_cell.length_b   1.000
_cell.length_c   1.000
_cell.angle_alpha   90.00
_cell.angle_beta   90.00
_cell.angle_gamma   90.00
#
_symmetry.space_group_name_H-M   'P 1'
#
loop_
_entity.id
_entity.type
_entity.pdbx_description
1 polymer ?
#
loop_
_entity_poly.entity_id
_entity_poly.type
_entity_poly.pdbx_seq_one_letter_code
_entity_poly.pdbx_strand_id
1 'polypeptide(L)' 'MFATKFMDHAAYSRKVKKMSYSELEFTIKDCREVLKAWPDQPNYGYYADEICYCADELRRREKLFKVLTK' A
#
# COMPACT_ATOMS: atom_id res chain seq x y z
N MET A 1 -20.11 -16.35 -8.07
CA MET A 1 -20.12 -14.88 -8.09
C MET A 1 -18.85 -14.36 -7.43
N PHE A 2 -18.13 -13.51 -8.11
CA PHE A 2 -16.88 -12.96 -7.57
C PHE A 2 -17.18 -11.68 -6.79
N ALA A 3 -16.81 -11.68 -5.51
CA ALA A 3 -16.91 -10.49 -4.70
C ALA A 3 -15.74 -9.57 -5.03
N THR A 4 -16.02 -8.38 -5.53
CA THR A 4 -15.01 -7.37 -5.75
C THR A 4 -14.65 -6.73 -4.41
N LYS A 5 -13.36 -6.65 -4.11
CA LYS A 5 -12.91 -5.99 -2.90
C LYS A 5 -12.97 -4.48 -3.07
N PHE A 6 -13.55 -3.80 -2.10
CA PHE A 6 -13.57 -2.35 -2.07
C PHE A 6 -12.67 -1.85 -0.96
N MET A 7 -11.88 -0.83 -1.29
CA MET A 7 -10.96 -0.23 -0.33
C MET A 7 -11.73 0.71 0.61
N ASP A 8 -11.63 0.45 1.92
CA ASP A 8 -12.02 1.44 2.91
C ASP A 8 -10.84 2.39 3.08
N HIS A 9 -10.86 3.48 2.36
CA HIS A 9 -9.73 4.41 2.30
C HIS A 9 -9.38 4.99 3.67
N ALA A 10 -10.38 5.34 4.47
CA ALA A 10 -10.13 5.90 5.79
C ALA A 10 -9.47 4.87 6.71
N ALA A 11 -9.98 3.64 6.73
CA ALA A 11 -9.42 2.58 7.56
C ALA A 11 -8.02 2.19 7.11
N TYR A 12 -7.80 2.11 5.80
CA TYR A 12 -6.50 1.73 5.27
C TYR A 12 -5.44 2.81 5.53
N SER A 13 -5.82 4.06 5.41
CA SER A 13 -4.94 5.18 5.74
C SER A 13 -4.45 5.11 7.19
N ARG A 14 -5.34 4.74 8.11
CA ARG A 14 -4.95 4.54 9.52
C ARG A 14 -4.08 3.32 9.70
N LYS A 15 -4.37 2.24 8.98
CA LYS A 15 -3.63 0.99 9.05
C LYS A 15 -2.17 1.18 8.66
N VAL A 16 -1.91 1.85 7.54
CA VAL A 16 -0.53 2.02 7.07
C VAL A 16 0.33 2.83 8.03
N LYS A 17 -0.27 3.76 8.77
CA LYS A 17 0.46 4.55 9.77
C LYS A 17 0.98 3.69 10.92
N LYS A 18 0.35 2.56 11.18
CA LYS A 18 0.71 1.61 12.24
C LYS A 18 1.60 0.48 11.76
N MET A 19 1.78 0.33 10.45
CA MET A 19 2.60 -0.74 9.90
C MET A 19 4.08 -0.44 10.07
N SER A 20 4.86 -1.50 10.28
CA SER A 20 6.31 -1.37 10.31
C SER A 20 6.85 -1.06 8.92
N TYR A 21 8.07 -0.55 8.86
CA TYR A 21 8.73 -0.26 7.60
C TYR A 21 8.80 -1.52 6.72
N SER A 22 9.19 -2.64 7.34
CA SER A 22 9.29 -3.93 6.63
C SER A 22 7.94 -4.40 6.10
N GLU A 23 6.87 -4.21 6.88
CA GLU A 23 5.52 -4.58 6.44
C GLU A 23 5.08 -3.76 5.24
N LEU A 24 5.36 -2.47 5.24
CA LEU A 24 5.03 -1.60 4.11
C LEU A 24 5.75 -2.03 2.84
N GLU A 25 7.04 -2.29 2.95
CA GLU A 25 7.84 -2.74 1.81
C GLU A 25 7.37 -4.10 1.30
N PHE A 26 7.09 -5.03 2.21
CA PHE A 26 6.59 -6.35 1.84
C PHE A 26 5.25 -6.27 1.14
N THR A 27 4.34 -5.43 1.65
CA THR A 27 3.01 -5.26 1.05
C THR A 27 3.12 -4.74 -0.37
N ILE A 28 3.97 -3.74 -0.60
CA ILE A 28 4.18 -3.19 -1.93
C ILE A 28 4.69 -4.26 -2.89
N LYS A 29 5.71 -5.00 -2.44
CA LYS A 29 6.30 -6.06 -3.27
C LYS A 29 5.29 -7.15 -3.58
N ASP A 30 4.56 -7.61 -2.56
CA ASP A 30 3.57 -8.67 -2.72
C ASP A 30 2.46 -8.25 -3.69
N CYS A 31 1.92 -7.05 -3.51
CA CYS A 31 0.87 -6.53 -4.40
C CYS A 31 1.37 -6.39 -5.83
N ARG A 32 2.59 -5.92 -6.03
CA ARG A 32 3.16 -5.80 -7.37
C ARG A 32 3.31 -7.17 -8.05
N GLU A 33 3.72 -8.18 -7.30
CA GLU A 33 3.85 -9.54 -7.83
C GLU A 33 2.49 -10.11 -8.22
N VAL A 34 1.46 -9.88 -7.41
CA VAL A 34 0.10 -10.32 -7.70
C VAL A 34 -0.41 -9.66 -8.99
N LEU A 35 -0.23 -8.35 -9.13
CA LEU A 35 -0.68 -7.62 -10.31
C LEU A 35 0.09 -8.03 -11.57
N LYS A 36 1.36 -8.34 -11.43
CA LYS A 36 2.18 -8.80 -12.54
C LYS A 36 1.76 -10.18 -13.00
N ALA A 37 1.45 -11.07 -12.05
CA ALA A 37 1.05 -12.45 -12.36
C ALA A 37 -0.36 -12.53 -12.95
N TRP A 38 -1.24 -11.62 -12.53
CA TRP A 38 -2.64 -11.64 -12.96
C TRP A 38 -3.17 -10.22 -13.16
N PRO A 39 -2.78 -9.55 -14.27
CA PRO A 39 -3.15 -8.15 -14.49
C PRO A 39 -4.64 -7.92 -14.75
N ASP A 40 -5.37 -8.94 -15.20
CA ASP A 40 -6.79 -8.81 -15.53
C ASP A 40 -7.71 -9.18 -14.36
N GLN A 41 -7.17 -9.31 -13.16
CA GLN A 41 -7.98 -9.71 -12.02
C GLN A 41 -8.98 -8.62 -11.61
N PRO A 42 -10.16 -9.04 -11.06
CA PRO A 42 -11.21 -8.08 -10.69
C PRO A 42 -10.81 -7.15 -9.55
N ASN A 43 -9.81 -7.50 -8.75
CA ASN A 43 -9.35 -6.69 -7.63
C ASN A 43 -8.10 -5.86 -7.93
N TYR A 44 -7.80 -5.63 -9.21
CA TYR A 44 -6.63 -4.86 -9.61
C TYR A 44 -6.57 -3.49 -8.91
N GLY A 45 -7.72 -2.77 -8.93
CA GLY A 45 -7.79 -1.45 -8.30
C GLY A 45 -7.49 -1.49 -6.80
N TYR A 46 -7.96 -2.52 -6.12
CA TYR A 46 -7.69 -2.68 -4.69
C TYR A 46 -6.20 -2.82 -4.41
N TYR A 47 -5.51 -3.68 -5.15
CA TYR A 47 -4.08 -3.88 -4.96
C TYR A 47 -3.27 -2.65 -5.38
N ALA A 48 -3.70 -1.96 -6.43
CA ALA A 48 -3.05 -0.72 -6.85
C ALA A 48 -3.17 0.35 -5.77
N ASP A 49 -4.33 0.46 -5.12
CA ASP A 49 -4.54 1.39 -4.02
C ASP A 49 -3.69 1.02 -2.81
N GLU A 50 -3.54 -0.26 -2.50
CA GLU A 50 -2.65 -0.70 -1.41
C GLU A 50 -1.22 -0.24 -1.66
N ILE A 51 -0.73 -0.42 -2.89
CA ILE A 51 0.62 0.03 -3.26
C ILE A 51 0.74 1.53 -3.05
N CYS A 52 -0.24 2.30 -3.51
CA CYS A 52 -0.22 3.76 -3.37
C CYS A 52 -0.18 4.20 -1.92
N TYR A 53 -1.03 3.63 -1.06
CA TYR A 53 -1.06 3.98 0.35
C TYR A 53 0.25 3.65 1.06
N CYS A 54 0.79 2.47 0.80
CA CYS A 54 2.05 2.06 1.41
C CYS A 54 3.21 2.93 0.94
N ALA A 55 3.27 3.23 -0.37
CA ALA A 55 4.32 4.07 -0.92
C ALA A 55 4.24 5.51 -0.39
N ASP A 56 3.02 6.06 -0.26
CA ASP A 56 2.83 7.39 0.28
C ASP A 56 3.26 7.45 1.74
N GLU A 57 2.96 6.41 2.53
CA GLU A 57 3.38 6.37 3.93
C GLU A 57 4.90 6.31 4.06
N LEU A 58 5.57 5.53 3.20
CA LEU A 58 7.03 5.48 3.19
C LEU A 58 7.63 6.84 2.85
N ARG A 59 7.07 7.54 1.86
CA ARG A 59 7.51 8.88 1.49
C ARG A 59 7.30 9.86 2.63
N ARG A 60 6.17 9.77 3.32
CA ARG A 60 5.87 10.64 4.46
C ARG A 60 6.91 10.46 5.55
N ARG A 61 7.23 9.21 5.88
CA ARG A 61 8.24 8.90 6.89
C ARG A 61 9.62 9.39 6.50
N GLU A 62 9.97 9.25 5.24
CA GLU A 62 11.25 9.71 4.71
C GLU A 62 11.38 11.24 4.83
N LYS A 63 10.32 11.96 4.48
CA LYS A 63 10.31 13.42 4.62
C LYS A 63 10.47 13.87 6.07
N LEU A 64 9.77 13.21 6.99
CA LEU A 64 9.88 13.51 8.42
C LEU A 64 11.29 13.26 8.92
N PHE A 65 11.88 12.15 8.51
CA PHE A 65 13.26 11.82 8.88
C PHE A 65 14.25 12.87 8.40
N LYS A 66 14.11 13.31 7.15
CA LYS A 66 14.97 14.37 6.60
C LYS A 66 14.85 15.68 7.35
N VAL A 67 13.64 16.05 7.73
CA VAL A 67 13.41 17.28 8.51
C VAL A 67 14.06 17.18 9.89
N LEU A 68 13.95 16.01 10.54
CA LEU A 68 14.48 15.82 11.89
C LEU A 68 16.00 15.71 11.93
N THR A 69 16.64 15.33 10.81
CA THR A 69 18.09 15.10 10.75
C THR A 69 18.88 16.27 10.18
N LYS A 70 18.20 17.33 9.80
CA LYS A 70 18.87 18.52 9.28
C LYS A 70 19.68 19.25 10.35
#